data_e67fcefa1b8cb4325d92bc6a8f9819f6
#
_entry.id   e67fcefa1b8cb4325d92bc6a8f9819f6
#
_cell.length_a   1.000
_cell.length_b   1.000
_cell.length_c   1.000
_cell.angle_alpha   90.00
_cell.angle_beta   90.00
_cell.angle_gamma   90.00
#
_symmetry.space_group_name_H-M   'P 1'
#
loop_
_entity.id
_entity.type
_entity.pdbx_description
1 polymer ?
#
loop_
_entity_poly.entity_id
_entity_poly.type
_entity_poly.pdbx_seq_one_letter_code
_entity_poly.pdbx_strand_id
1 'polypeptide(L)'
;MMHGRAWLGVVLMLAALCACTRTTPEQRLRDTVASLQAAIQARDAGDIREVLAEDFVGPGGVDREGAVRMAQAMFLRHREIGVTMAGPLQVRMQPGHASVRFEAALTGGSGSILPDAARLYSVETGWRLDDGNWRLTSADWKPRL
;
A
#
# COMPACT_ATOMS: atom_id res chain seq x y z
N MET A 1 35.13 -38.49 -29.49
CA MET A 1 35.54 -37.36 -28.65
C MET A 1 34.90 -36.03 -29.03
N MET A 2 33.64 -36.02 -29.47
CA MET A 2 32.95 -34.77 -29.88
C MET A 2 31.69 -34.45 -29.04
N HIS A 3 31.54 -35.03 -27.88
CA HIS A 3 30.34 -34.87 -27.04
C HIS A 3 30.51 -33.87 -25.86
N GLY A 4 31.74 -33.37 -25.65
CA GLY A 4 32.02 -32.42 -24.54
C GLY A 4 31.70 -30.96 -24.81
N ARG A 5 31.55 -30.58 -26.06
CA ARG A 5 31.33 -29.15 -26.43
C ARG A 5 29.87 -28.73 -26.41
N ALA A 6 28.96 -29.66 -26.56
CA ALA A 6 27.51 -29.40 -26.53
C ALA A 6 26.99 -29.19 -25.11
N TRP A 7 27.59 -29.82 -24.11
CA TRP A 7 27.17 -29.71 -22.69
C TRP A 7 27.57 -28.37 -22.08
N LEU A 8 28.69 -27.77 -22.48
CA LEU A 8 29.08 -26.46 -22.01
C LEU A 8 28.13 -25.34 -22.50
N GLY A 9 27.58 -25.48 -23.69
CA GLY A 9 26.63 -24.52 -24.25
C GLY A 9 25.27 -24.53 -23.52
N VAL A 10 24.82 -25.70 -23.11
CA VAL A 10 23.54 -25.87 -22.41
C VAL A 10 23.62 -25.32 -20.97
N VAL A 11 24.74 -25.53 -20.27
CA VAL A 11 24.95 -25.02 -18.91
C VAL A 11 25.06 -23.49 -18.90
N LEU A 12 25.68 -22.90 -19.93
CA LEU A 12 25.79 -21.43 -20.05
C LEU A 12 24.43 -20.78 -20.37
N MET A 13 23.56 -21.50 -21.08
CA MET A 13 22.24 -20.99 -21.45
C MET A 13 21.24 -21.07 -20.27
N LEU A 14 21.40 -22.02 -19.33
CA LEU A 14 20.60 -22.09 -18.11
C LEU A 14 20.99 -21.03 -17.07
N ALA A 15 22.24 -20.56 -17.06
CA ALA A 15 22.70 -19.52 -16.13
C ALA A 15 22.13 -18.12 -16.46
N ALA A 16 21.70 -17.90 -17.70
CA ALA A 16 21.12 -16.63 -18.14
C ALA A 16 19.64 -16.43 -17.69
N LEU A 17 18.98 -17.46 -17.20
CA LEU A 17 17.58 -17.41 -16.75
C LEU A 17 17.43 -17.01 -15.26
N CYS A 18 18.54 -16.87 -14.53
CA CYS A 18 18.53 -16.29 -13.17
C CYS A 18 18.76 -14.75 -13.20
N ALA A 19 18.27 -14.04 -14.22
CA ALA A 19 18.11 -12.61 -14.12
C ALA A 19 17.01 -12.36 -13.07
N CYS A 20 17.42 -12.15 -11.82
CA CYS A 20 16.55 -11.65 -10.77
C CYS A 20 15.84 -10.40 -11.31
N THR A 21 14.57 -10.51 -11.63
CA THR A 21 13.71 -9.37 -11.95
C THR A 21 13.65 -8.51 -10.68
N ARG A 22 14.52 -7.49 -10.61
CA ARG A 22 14.49 -6.53 -9.51
C ARG A 22 13.14 -5.81 -9.59
N THR A 23 12.36 -5.93 -8.53
CA THR A 23 11.09 -5.21 -8.41
C THR A 23 11.36 -3.70 -8.53
N THR A 24 10.65 -3.03 -9.41
CA THR A 24 10.81 -1.58 -9.61
C THR A 24 10.40 -0.81 -8.35
N PRO A 25 10.94 0.40 -8.12
CA PRO A 25 10.48 1.26 -7.02
C PRO A 25 8.96 1.51 -7.05
N GLU A 26 8.39 1.71 -8.22
CA GLU A 26 6.94 1.87 -8.38
C GLU A 26 6.17 0.61 -7.99
N GLN A 27 6.62 -0.57 -8.39
CA GLN A 27 5.96 -1.82 -8.01
C GLN A 27 6.02 -2.03 -6.50
N ARG A 28 7.15 -1.76 -5.85
CA ARG A 28 7.26 -1.81 -4.39
C ARG A 28 6.32 -0.83 -3.70
N LEU A 29 6.13 0.37 -4.27
CA LEU A 29 5.15 1.33 -3.76
C LEU A 29 3.72 0.79 -3.86
N ARG A 30 3.35 0.22 -5.01
CA ARG A 30 2.03 -0.41 -5.20
C ARG A 30 1.79 -1.55 -4.20
N ASP A 31 2.81 -2.36 -3.96
CA ASP A 31 2.76 -3.45 -2.97
C ASP A 31 2.59 -2.89 -1.55
N THR A 32 3.26 -1.78 -1.21
CA THR A 32 3.10 -1.11 0.08
C THR A 32 1.70 -0.53 0.26
N VAL A 33 1.12 0.07 -0.78
CA VAL A 33 -0.28 0.54 -0.77
C VAL A 33 -1.25 -0.61 -0.53
N ALA A 34 -1.03 -1.75 -1.21
CA ALA A 34 -1.83 -2.95 -1.01
C ALA A 34 -1.69 -3.52 0.41
N SER A 35 -0.49 -3.50 0.98
CA SER A 35 -0.24 -3.93 2.36
C SER A 35 -0.95 -3.02 3.37
N LEU A 36 -0.96 -1.72 3.15
CA LEU A 36 -1.71 -0.77 3.98
C LEU A 36 -3.21 -1.04 3.91
N GLN A 37 -3.75 -1.29 2.71
CA GLN A 37 -5.15 -1.68 2.55
C GLN A 37 -5.47 -2.97 3.32
N ALA A 38 -4.62 -3.98 3.24
CA ALA A 38 -4.78 -5.24 3.96
C ALA A 38 -4.72 -5.04 5.48
N ALA A 39 -3.81 -4.19 5.98
CA ALA A 39 -3.70 -3.86 7.40
C ALA A 39 -4.98 -3.18 7.94
N ILE A 40 -5.57 -2.28 7.16
CA ILE A 40 -6.85 -1.63 7.52
C ILE A 40 -7.98 -2.67 7.60
N GLN A 41 -8.08 -3.55 6.61
CA GLN A 41 -9.10 -4.61 6.58
C GLN A 41 -8.90 -5.63 7.70
N ALA A 42 -7.65 -5.96 8.02
CA ALA A 42 -7.29 -6.83 9.13
C ALA A 42 -7.44 -6.15 10.51
N ARG A 43 -7.69 -4.84 10.53
CA ARG A 43 -7.77 -4.02 11.74
C ARG A 43 -6.46 -4.06 12.55
N ASP A 44 -5.34 -4.09 11.85
CA ASP A 44 -4.01 -4.13 12.45
C ASP A 44 -3.41 -2.72 12.51
N ALA A 45 -3.52 -2.10 13.68
CA ALA A 45 -2.98 -0.76 13.93
C ALA A 45 -1.45 -0.75 13.98
N GLY A 46 -0.81 -1.87 14.30
CA GLY A 46 0.64 -2.03 14.32
C GLY A 46 1.21 -1.95 12.90
N ASP A 47 0.66 -2.71 11.98
CA ASP A 47 1.06 -2.71 10.57
C ASP A 47 0.79 -1.34 9.92
N ILE A 48 -0.33 -0.68 10.25
CA ILE A 48 -0.59 0.69 9.81
C ILE A 48 0.52 1.62 10.31
N ARG A 49 0.88 1.55 11.59
CA ARG A 49 1.93 2.37 12.19
C ARG A 49 3.27 2.21 11.49
N GLU A 50 3.64 0.99 11.09
CA GLU A 50 4.90 0.71 10.40
C GLU A 50 4.99 1.38 9.03
N VAL A 51 3.88 1.50 8.32
CA VAL A 51 3.84 2.17 7.02
C VAL A 51 3.90 3.69 7.14
N LEU A 52 3.41 4.27 8.24
CA LEU A 52 3.44 5.72 8.46
C LEU A 52 4.86 6.21 8.77
N ALA A 53 5.29 7.28 8.11
CA ALA A 53 6.53 7.98 8.44
C ALA A 53 6.45 8.61 9.83
N GLU A 54 7.59 8.84 10.48
CA GLU A 54 7.61 9.49 11.81
C GLU A 54 7.05 10.91 11.77
N ASP A 55 7.29 11.60 10.66
CA ASP A 55 6.81 12.96 10.38
C ASP A 55 5.49 12.99 9.58
N PHE A 56 4.72 11.92 9.63
CA PHE A 56 3.43 11.82 8.93
C PHE A 56 2.47 12.95 9.34
N VAL A 57 1.79 13.51 8.33
CA VAL A 57 0.74 14.51 8.51
C VAL A 57 -0.52 14.08 7.77
N GLY A 58 -1.59 13.87 8.51
CA GLY A 58 -2.92 13.58 8.00
C GLY A 58 -3.84 14.80 7.95
N PRO A 59 -5.11 14.62 7.60
CA PRO A 59 -6.10 15.69 7.55
C PRO A 59 -6.21 16.42 8.89
N GLY A 60 -6.29 17.76 8.82
CA GLY A 60 -6.35 18.58 10.02
C GLY A 60 -5.06 18.62 10.86
N GLY A 61 -3.94 18.18 10.29
CA GLY A 61 -2.65 18.17 10.99
C GLY A 61 -2.46 16.99 11.94
N VAL A 62 -3.23 15.92 11.77
CA VAL A 62 -3.08 14.70 12.57
C VAL A 62 -1.70 14.09 12.33
N ASP A 63 -0.94 13.87 13.40
CA ASP A 63 0.35 13.19 13.35
C ASP A 63 0.21 11.66 13.30
N ARG A 64 1.34 10.96 13.19
CA ARG A 64 1.42 9.49 13.15
C ARG A 64 0.67 8.84 14.30
N GLU A 65 0.89 9.28 15.53
CA GLU A 65 0.26 8.70 16.73
C GLU A 65 -1.25 8.99 16.76
N GLY A 66 -1.65 10.18 16.33
CA GLY A 66 -3.05 10.55 16.17
C GLY A 66 -3.76 9.70 15.14
N ALA A 67 -3.11 9.43 14.00
CA ALA A 67 -3.65 8.56 12.96
C ALA A 67 -3.84 7.12 13.45
N VAL A 68 -2.86 6.59 14.19
CA VAL A 68 -2.95 5.24 14.78
C VAL A 68 -4.09 5.16 15.80
N ARG A 69 -4.21 6.15 16.70
CA ARG A 69 -5.34 6.21 17.67
C ARG A 69 -6.69 6.31 16.96
N MET A 70 -6.76 7.08 15.88
CA MET A 70 -7.99 7.19 15.07
C MET A 70 -8.36 5.84 14.43
N ALA A 71 -7.39 5.11 13.87
CA ALA A 71 -7.60 3.78 13.33
C ALA A 71 -8.09 2.82 14.43
N GLN A 72 -7.46 2.80 15.59
CA GLN A 72 -7.88 1.97 16.73
C GLN A 72 -9.32 2.28 17.17
N ALA A 73 -9.70 3.55 17.23
CA ALA A 73 -11.07 3.96 17.58
C ALA A 73 -12.09 3.47 16.54
N MET A 74 -11.73 3.52 15.25
CA MET A 74 -12.56 2.98 14.16
C MET A 74 -12.71 1.45 14.27
N PHE A 75 -11.63 0.74 14.61
CA PHE A 75 -11.65 -0.71 14.77
C PHE A 75 -12.51 -1.17 15.95
N LEU A 76 -12.61 -0.35 17.01
CA LEU A 76 -13.52 -0.62 18.13
C LEU A 76 -15.00 -0.43 17.77
N ARG A 77 -15.28 0.50 16.85
CA ARG A 77 -16.66 0.81 16.43
C ARG A 77 -17.18 -0.14 15.35
N HIS A 78 -16.29 -0.66 14.50
CA HIS A 78 -16.67 -1.47 13.35
C HIS A 78 -16.01 -2.85 13.45
N ARG A 79 -16.81 -3.89 13.49
CA ARG A 79 -16.33 -5.28 13.51
C ARG A 79 -15.73 -5.69 12.19
N GLU A 80 -16.25 -5.16 11.10
CA GLU A 80 -15.79 -5.39 9.75
C GLU A 80 -15.53 -4.05 9.07
N ILE A 81 -14.38 -3.95 8.42
CA ILE A 81 -13.99 -2.79 7.64
C ILE A 81 -13.58 -3.28 6.26
N GLY A 82 -14.27 -2.81 5.23
CA GLY A 82 -13.92 -3.05 3.84
C GLY A 82 -13.32 -1.80 3.23
N VAL A 83 -12.21 -1.97 2.54
CA VAL A 83 -11.58 -0.93 1.72
C VAL A 83 -11.41 -1.47 0.32
N THR A 84 -12.16 -0.91 -0.62
CA THR A 84 -12.08 -1.31 -2.03
C THR A 84 -11.58 -0.15 -2.86
N MET A 85 -10.52 -0.38 -3.63
CA MET A 85 -10.04 0.61 -4.60
C MET A 85 -11.01 0.65 -5.79
N ALA A 86 -11.56 1.83 -6.07
CA ALA A 86 -12.45 2.05 -7.19
C ALA A 86 -11.64 2.62 -8.36
N GLY A 87 -11.13 1.74 -9.23
CA GLY A 87 -10.31 2.11 -10.36
C GLY A 87 -8.80 2.01 -10.09
N PRO A 88 -7.97 2.41 -11.07
CA PRO A 88 -6.53 2.27 -10.99
C PRO A 88 -5.90 3.31 -10.06
N LEU A 89 -4.78 2.94 -9.42
CA LEU A 89 -3.91 3.88 -8.73
C LEU A 89 -3.21 4.80 -9.75
N GLN A 90 -3.32 6.10 -9.55
CA GLN A 90 -2.56 7.09 -10.30
C GLN A 90 -1.27 7.41 -9.55
N VAL A 91 -0.15 6.86 -10.01
CA VAL A 91 1.16 7.00 -9.38
C VAL A 91 1.99 8.02 -10.13
N ARG A 92 2.58 8.96 -9.40
CA ARG A 92 3.60 9.89 -9.91
C ARG A 92 4.88 9.67 -9.13
N MET A 93 5.89 9.14 -9.83
CA MET A 93 7.20 8.86 -9.26
C MET A 93 8.12 10.07 -9.39
N GLN A 94 8.91 10.32 -8.34
CA GLN A 94 10.03 11.27 -8.30
C GLN A 94 11.22 10.62 -7.60
N PRO A 95 12.46 11.10 -7.77
CA PRO A 95 13.60 10.54 -7.04
C PRO A 95 13.37 10.56 -5.52
N GLY A 96 13.29 9.37 -4.91
CA GLY A 96 13.08 9.20 -3.48
C GLY A 96 11.68 9.55 -2.94
N HIS A 97 10.75 9.99 -3.79
CA HIS A 97 9.40 10.41 -3.41
C HIS A 97 8.37 9.91 -4.44
N ALA A 98 7.12 9.87 -4.02
CA ALA A 98 6.01 9.59 -4.92
C ALA A 98 4.71 10.21 -4.40
N SER A 99 3.75 10.44 -5.29
CA SER A 99 2.37 10.69 -4.93
C SER A 99 1.47 9.62 -5.54
N VAL A 100 0.43 9.23 -4.81
CA VAL A 100 -0.56 8.26 -5.27
C VAL A 100 -1.95 8.84 -5.05
N ARG A 101 -2.75 8.87 -6.11
CA ARG A 101 -4.18 9.22 -6.07
C ARG A 101 -5.02 8.03 -6.43
N PHE A 102 -6.12 7.87 -5.74
CA PHE A 102 -7.10 6.83 -6.01
C PHE A 102 -8.47 7.17 -5.43
N GLU A 103 -9.47 6.45 -5.91
CA GLU A 103 -10.79 6.43 -5.31
C GLU A 103 -10.91 5.20 -4.41
N ALA A 104 -11.47 5.36 -3.24
CA ALA A 104 -11.68 4.25 -2.31
C ALA A 104 -13.13 4.23 -1.81
N ALA A 105 -13.74 3.07 -1.88
CA ALA A 105 -15.00 2.79 -1.20
C ALA A 105 -14.68 2.20 0.18
N LEU A 106 -15.12 2.89 1.21
CA LEU A 106 -15.01 2.44 2.60
C LEU A 106 -16.35 1.92 3.07
N THR A 107 -16.36 0.68 3.54
CA THR A 107 -17.54 0.05 4.14
C THR A 107 -17.22 -0.31 5.58
N GLY A 108 -18.13 0.00 6.48
CA GLY A 108 -18.06 -0.40 7.89
C GLY A 108 -19.34 -1.10 8.27
N GLY A 109 -19.23 -2.23 8.96
CA GLY A 109 -20.36 -3.01 9.41
C GLY A 109 -20.29 -3.37 10.89
N SER A 110 -21.46 -3.54 11.49
CA SER A 110 -21.63 -4.10 12.83
C SER A 110 -21.67 -5.64 12.83
N GLY A 111 -21.43 -6.27 11.65
CA GLY A 111 -21.55 -7.72 11.45
C GLY A 111 -22.91 -8.15 10.90
N SER A 112 -23.76 -7.21 10.47
CA SER A 112 -24.99 -7.51 9.72
C SER A 112 -24.71 -7.81 8.23
N ILE A 113 -25.61 -8.52 7.58
CA ILE A 113 -25.48 -9.00 6.18
C ILE A 113 -25.32 -7.85 5.17
N LEU A 114 -25.77 -6.64 5.51
CA LEU A 114 -25.62 -5.44 4.69
C LEU A 114 -24.67 -4.45 5.39
N PRO A 115 -23.75 -3.80 4.67
CA PRO A 115 -22.91 -2.77 5.26
C PRO A 115 -23.77 -1.60 5.74
N ASP A 116 -23.56 -1.19 7.00
CA ASP A 116 -24.31 -0.09 7.63
C ASP A 116 -24.03 1.25 6.95
N ALA A 117 -22.87 1.38 6.31
CA ALA A 117 -22.51 2.54 5.51
C ALA A 117 -21.47 2.18 4.44
N ALA A 118 -21.70 2.69 3.25
CA ALA A 118 -20.69 2.70 2.19
C ALA A 118 -20.45 4.16 1.79
N ARG A 119 -19.19 4.59 1.79
CA ARG A 119 -18.79 5.94 1.37
C ARG A 119 -17.65 5.88 0.39
N LEU A 120 -17.73 6.71 -0.63
CA LEU A 120 -16.67 6.88 -1.62
C LEU A 120 -15.84 8.10 -1.26
N TYR A 121 -14.53 7.92 -1.30
CA TYR A 121 -13.54 8.97 -1.02
C TYR A 121 -12.58 9.10 -2.18
N SER A 122 -12.20 10.33 -2.48
CA SER A 122 -11.01 10.65 -3.27
C SER A 122 -9.85 10.80 -2.29
N VAL A 123 -8.80 10.03 -2.51
CA VAL A 123 -7.63 9.96 -1.62
C VAL A 123 -6.38 10.41 -2.36
N GLU A 124 -5.61 11.27 -1.74
CA GLU A 124 -4.29 11.70 -2.20
C GLU A 124 -3.26 11.43 -1.12
N THR A 125 -2.15 10.77 -1.48
CA THR A 125 -1.11 10.37 -0.55
C THR A 125 0.27 10.76 -1.04
N GLY A 126 1.14 11.16 -0.11
CA GLY A 126 2.55 11.41 -0.35
C GLY A 126 3.41 10.31 0.29
N TRP A 127 4.48 9.92 -0.39
CA TRP A 127 5.35 8.81 -0.02
C TRP A 127 6.81 9.20 -0.12
N ARG A 128 7.63 8.66 0.77
CA ARG A 128 9.09 8.80 0.78
C ARG A 128 9.76 7.44 0.86
N LEU A 129 10.83 7.27 0.10
CA LEU A 129 11.65 6.07 0.16
C LEU A 129 12.72 6.24 1.24
N ASP A 130 12.56 5.53 2.36
CA ASP A 130 13.48 5.52 3.49
C ASP A 130 14.11 4.13 3.62
N ASP A 131 15.42 4.03 3.45
CA ASP A 131 16.19 2.76 3.55
C ASP A 131 15.57 1.60 2.73
N GLY A 132 15.15 1.91 1.51
CA GLY A 132 14.52 0.93 0.61
C GLY A 132 13.05 0.62 0.89
N ASN A 133 12.44 1.22 1.91
CA ASN A 133 11.04 1.05 2.26
C ASN A 133 10.25 2.33 1.99
N TRP A 134 9.10 2.18 1.36
CA TRP A 134 8.18 3.30 1.19
C TRP A 134 7.46 3.61 2.50
N ARG A 135 7.48 4.89 2.89
CA ARG A 135 6.77 5.42 4.06
C ARG A 135 5.75 6.45 3.63
N LEU A 136 4.56 6.36 4.19
CA LEU A 136 3.49 7.32 3.97
C LEU A 136 3.80 8.59 4.76
N THR A 137 4.02 9.71 4.07
CA THR A 137 4.36 11.00 4.69
C THR A 137 3.16 11.91 4.84
N SER A 138 2.17 11.75 3.96
CA SER A 138 0.92 12.53 4.03
C SER A 138 -0.26 11.76 3.45
N ALA A 139 -1.44 12.03 3.97
CA ALA A 139 -2.69 11.56 3.42
C ALA A 139 -3.76 12.65 3.54
N ASP A 140 -4.54 12.81 2.50
CA ASP A 140 -5.74 13.62 2.49
C ASP A 140 -6.86 12.85 1.81
N TRP A 141 -8.06 12.94 2.32
CA TRP A 141 -9.23 12.31 1.73
C TRP A 141 -10.45 13.21 1.82
N LYS A 142 -11.24 13.17 0.77
CA LYS A 142 -12.47 13.95 0.65
C LYS A 142 -13.63 13.05 0.27
N PRO A 143 -14.77 13.14 0.97
CA PRO A 143 -15.96 12.43 0.54
C PRO A 143 -16.35 12.86 -0.88
N ARG A 144 -16.76 11.90 -1.68
CA ARG A 144 -17.41 12.15 -2.97
C ARG A 144 -18.92 12.01 -2.81
N LEU A 145 -19.63 12.99 -3.28
CA LEU A 145 -21.09 13.01 -3.32
C LEU A 145 -21.62 12.17 -4.46
#